data_936f2921776a274a07109e867d6fc45d
#
_entry.id   936f2921776a274a07109e867d6fc45d
#
_cell.length_a   1.000
_cell.length_b   1.000
_cell.length_c   1.000
_cell.angle_alpha   90.00
_cell.angle_beta   90.00
_cell.angle_gamma   90.00
#
_symmetry.space_group_name_H-M   'P 1'
#
loop_
_entity.id
_entity.type
_entity.pdbx_description
1 polymer ?
#
loop_
_entity_poly.entity_id
_entity_poly.type
_entity_poly.pdbx_seq_one_letter_code
_entity_poly.pdbx_strand_id
1 'polypeptide(L)' 'MPDVKDEPQSAYSVHERDGRYEVSAVSGRVIMVCNDESSASHYAVLLNEAYRAGYKSGYRDGHNR' A
#
# COMPACT_ATOMS: atom_id res chain seq x y z
N MET A 1 13.00 -0.46 -19.01
CA MET A 1 12.66 -0.08 -18.56
C MET A 1 12.53 0.12 -17.64
N PRO A 2 12.44 0.31 -17.34
CA PRO A 2 12.21 0.44 -16.45
C PRO A 2 12.35 1.07 -15.48
N ASP A 3 12.64 1.60 -15.16
CA ASP A 3 12.71 2.41 -14.42
C ASP A 3 11.75 2.60 -13.48
N VAL A 4 10.79 2.16 -13.55
CA VAL A 4 9.78 2.29 -12.67
C VAL A 4 9.99 1.67 -11.41
N LYS A 5 10.89 0.77 -11.26
CA LYS A 5 11.10 0.13 -10.05
C LYS A 5 11.61 1.03 -9.00
N ASP A 6 12.02 2.18 -9.29
CA ASP A 6 12.46 3.08 -8.29
C ASP A 6 11.32 3.73 -7.57
N GLU A 7 10.12 3.66 -8.10
CA GLU A 7 8.99 4.25 -7.48
C GLU A 7 8.11 3.22 -6.87
N PRO A 8 7.65 3.38 -5.63
CA PRO A 8 6.77 2.41 -5.03
C PRO A 8 5.44 2.46 -5.72
N GLN A 9 5.16 1.47 -6.51
CA GLN A 9 3.93 1.39 -7.21
C GLN A 9 2.87 0.75 -6.39
N SER A 10 3.20 -0.30 -5.70
CA SER A 10 2.24 -1.05 -4.97
C SER A 10 2.85 -1.48 -3.69
N ALA A 11 2.81 -0.61 -2.71
CA ALA A 11 3.33 -0.92 -1.40
C ALA A 11 2.41 -1.86 -0.64
N TYR A 12 1.14 -1.90 -1.03
CA TYR A 12 0.15 -2.75 -0.38
C TYR A 12 -0.58 -3.57 -1.42
N SER A 13 -0.91 -4.79 -1.06
CA SER A 13 -1.63 -5.66 -2.00
C SER A 13 -2.68 -6.45 -1.26
N VAL A 14 -3.60 -7.03 -2.01
CA VAL A 14 -4.71 -7.77 -1.45
C VAL A 14 -4.55 -9.24 -1.78
N HIS A 15 -4.72 -10.10 -0.78
CA HIS A 15 -4.65 -11.53 -0.97
C HIS A 15 -5.85 -12.18 -0.32
N GLU A 16 -6.41 -13.13 -0.99
CA GLU A 16 -7.51 -13.89 -0.42
C GLU A 16 -6.96 -15.03 0.41
N ARG A 17 -7.52 -15.22 1.59
CA ARG A 17 -7.08 -16.29 2.45
C ARG A 17 -8.24 -16.73 3.32
N ASP A 18 -8.64 -17.99 3.19
CA ASP A 18 -9.71 -18.57 3.99
C ASP A 18 -10.99 -17.74 3.92
N GLY A 19 -11.33 -17.28 2.75
CA GLY A 19 -12.57 -16.53 2.57
C GLY A 19 -12.50 -15.11 3.00
N ARG A 20 -11.33 -14.63 3.37
CA ARG A 20 -11.15 -13.24 3.75
C ARG A 20 -10.11 -12.61 2.85
N TYR A 21 -10.06 -11.30 2.89
CA TYR A 21 -9.14 -10.57 2.01
C TYR A 21 -8.19 -9.76 2.87
N GLU A 22 -6.92 -10.11 2.80
CA GLU A 22 -5.90 -9.46 3.61
C GLU A 22 -5.21 -8.38 2.82
N VAL A 23 -5.05 -7.22 3.43
CA VAL A 23 -4.27 -6.16 2.82
C VAL A 23 -2.91 -6.21 3.49
N SER A 24 -1.89 -6.48 2.71
CA SER A 24 -0.54 -6.68 3.23
C SER A 24 0.43 -5.68 2.67
N ALA A 25 1.40 -5.34 3.46
CA ALA A 25 2.48 -4.49 2.99
C ALA A 25 3.48 -5.33 2.22
N VAL A 26 4.35 -4.67 1.52
CA VAL A 26 5.36 -5.35 0.71
C VAL A 26 6.27 -6.20 1.59
N SER A 27 6.40 -5.87 2.83
CA SER A 27 7.22 -6.65 3.75
C SER A 27 6.59 -7.97 4.13
N GLY A 28 5.33 -8.17 3.75
CA GLY A 28 4.62 -9.37 4.10
C GLY A 28 3.75 -9.20 5.33
N ARG A 29 3.78 -8.03 5.94
CA ARG A 29 3.01 -7.79 7.13
C ARG A 29 1.57 -7.53 6.79
N VAL A 30 0.66 -8.23 7.43
CA VAL A 30 -0.75 -8.03 7.20
C VAL A 30 -1.19 -6.79 7.98
N ILE A 31 -1.76 -5.83 7.27
CA ILE A 31 -2.19 -4.58 7.84
C ILE A 31 -3.63 -4.67 8.31
N MET A 32 -4.47 -5.28 7.51
CA MET A 32 -5.86 -5.41 7.88
C MET A 32 -6.48 -6.57 7.14
N VAL A 33 -7.61 -7.03 7.63
CA VAL A 33 -8.34 -8.12 7.03
C VAL A 33 -9.77 -7.66 6.81
N CYS A 34 -10.26 -7.85 5.60
CA CYS A 34 -11.61 -7.44 5.24
C CYS A 34 -12.43 -8.66 4.87
N ASN A 35 -13.74 -8.54 4.98
CA ASN A 35 -14.62 -9.64 4.65
C ASN A 35 -14.96 -9.72 3.17
N ASP A 36 -14.76 -8.66 2.44
CA ASP A 36 -15.06 -8.69 1.02
C ASP A 36 -13.94 -8.04 0.23
N GLU A 37 -13.84 -8.42 -1.01
CA GLU A 37 -12.77 -7.95 -1.86
C GLU A 37 -12.86 -6.47 -2.15
N SER A 38 -14.08 -6.01 -2.30
CA SER A 38 -14.29 -4.61 -2.63
C SER A 38 -13.72 -3.69 -1.57
N SER A 39 -13.97 -4.00 -0.32
CA SER A 39 -13.42 -3.22 0.78
C SER A 39 -11.93 -3.30 0.83
N ALA A 40 -11.40 -4.50 0.68
CA ALA A 40 -9.95 -4.69 0.74
C ALA A 40 -9.26 -3.91 -0.37
N SER A 41 -9.81 -3.99 -1.57
CA SER A 41 -9.25 -3.26 -2.70
C SER A 41 -9.30 -1.76 -2.47
N HIS A 42 -10.40 -1.30 -1.93
CA HIS A 42 -10.57 0.11 -1.66
C HIS A 42 -9.52 0.60 -0.67
N TYR A 43 -9.33 -0.15 0.40
CA TYR A 43 -8.34 0.23 1.39
C TYR A 43 -6.91 0.15 0.83
N ALA A 44 -6.65 -0.84 0.01
CA ALA A 44 -5.33 -0.98 -0.59
C ALA A 44 -5.02 0.22 -1.48
N VAL A 45 -6.01 0.68 -2.24
CA VAL A 45 -5.83 1.84 -3.08
C VAL A 45 -5.53 3.08 -2.24
N LEU A 46 -6.30 3.26 -1.18
CA LEU A 46 -6.10 4.41 -0.31
C LEU A 46 -4.74 4.37 0.36
N LEU A 47 -4.35 3.19 0.81
CA LEU A 47 -3.06 3.03 1.46
C LEU A 47 -1.91 3.28 0.49
N ASN A 48 -2.07 2.81 -0.74
CA ASN A 48 -1.04 3.01 -1.74
C ASN A 48 -0.92 4.48 -2.09
N GLU A 49 -2.03 5.17 -2.17
CA GLU A 49 -2.00 6.58 -2.46
C GLU A 49 -1.39 7.38 -1.32
N ALA A 50 -1.74 7.02 -0.11
CA ALA A 50 -1.20 7.68 1.05
C ALA A 50 0.29 7.43 1.16
N TYR A 51 0.70 6.22 0.85
CA TYR A 51 2.10 5.87 0.91
C TYR A 51 2.90 6.70 -0.10
N ARG A 52 2.38 6.82 -1.30
CA ARG A 52 3.06 7.58 -2.32
C ARG A 52 3.13 9.04 -1.99
N ALA A 53 2.03 9.58 -1.49
CA ALA A 53 1.98 10.97 -1.09
C ALA A 53 2.93 11.22 0.08
N GLY A 54 2.92 10.32 1.03
CA GLY A 54 3.79 10.43 2.17
C GLY A 54 5.25 10.29 1.81
N TYR A 55 5.53 9.43 0.86
CA TYR A 55 6.88 9.22 0.42
C TYR A 55 7.46 10.51 -0.15
N LYS A 56 6.69 11.16 -0.98
CA LYS A 56 7.15 12.40 -1.58
C LYS A 56 7.17 13.54 -0.60
N SER A 57 6.08 13.72 0.11
CA SER A 57 5.99 14.82 1.04
C SER A 57 6.92 14.65 2.20
N GLY A 58 6.99 13.46 2.71
CA GLY A 58 7.83 13.18 3.84
C GLY A 58 9.28 13.44 3.57
N TYR A 59 9.70 13.12 2.38
CA TYR A 59 11.05 13.33 2.00
C TYR A 59 11.38 14.81 1.99
N ARG A 60 10.48 15.60 1.45
CA ARG A 60 10.65 17.00 1.39
C ARG A 60 10.54 17.65 2.75
N ASP A 61 9.56 17.24 3.50
CA ASP A 61 9.32 17.80 4.80
C ASP A 61 10.41 17.44 5.76
N GLY A 62 10.96 16.30 5.61
CA GLY A 62 12.05 15.87 6.45
C GLY A 62 13.21 16.81 6.38
N HIS A 63 13.39 17.39 5.24
CA HIS A 63 14.42 18.34 5.05
C HIS A 63 14.14 19.64 5.74
N ASN A 64 12.93 20.01 5.82
CA ASN A 64 12.56 21.26 6.41
C ASN A 64 12.50 21.24 7.89
N ARG A 65 12.58 20.09 8.47
CA ARG A 65 12.61 20.01 9.88
C ARG A 65 13.98 20.13 10.39
#